data_c3d08e66bfb7e5c5edf50635abdbaefd
#
_entry.id   c3d08e66bfb7e5c5edf50635abdbaefd
#
_cell.length_a   1.000
_cell.length_b   1.000
_cell.length_c   1.000
_cell.angle_alpha   90.00
_cell.angle_beta   90.00
_cell.angle_gamma   90.00
#
_symmetry.space_group_name_H-M   'P 1'
#
loop_
_entity.id
_entity.type
_entity.pdbx_description
1 polymer ?
#
loop_
_entity_poly.entity_id
_entity_poly.type
_entity_poly.pdbx_seq_one_letter_code
_entity_poly.pdbx_strand_id
1 'polypeptide(L)'
;MDIQLIQKVTSALKKMQYNFSDHIKLIQLKGGITNKICLIEFPDNKFIIRECGNNTEKFIDRKLEYKIIKQLNPFGITRKLLQKFEQGSIESFLEGNSLNIEHFRDSYILSILGRKIFDLHSINILEHHERQPMLWNKIDIWYTQCIELYKDDSINLPIINKIGNMIAEKKIIQVESLVVLSHNDLSPANIIYNNSDIKFIDFEYSAYNYRGFDIANMFCEYTGYNCYWSLLPTEQERKLFYKFYLNSNDENRINNLDKEILYFIPISHLFWSLWAYLQNKYSNIDYNYLLYAKKRLEEVKLV
;
A
#
# COMPACT_ATOMS: atom_id res chain seq x y z
N MET A 1 -4.04 28.28 1.82
CA MET A 1 -3.25 27.46 2.78
C MET A 1 -4.04 27.39 4.07
N ASP A 2 -4.27 26.20 4.60
CA ASP A 2 -5.12 26.00 5.77
C ASP A 2 -4.40 26.50 7.05
N ILE A 3 -4.89 27.59 7.63
CA ILE A 3 -4.31 28.22 8.84
C ILE A 3 -4.31 27.25 10.02
N GLN A 4 -5.32 26.38 10.11
CA GLN A 4 -5.41 25.37 11.17
C GLN A 4 -4.31 24.31 11.05
N LEU A 5 -3.98 23.87 9.84
CA LEU A 5 -2.88 22.93 9.61
C LEU A 5 -1.54 23.54 10.04
N ILE A 6 -1.29 24.81 9.68
CA ILE A 6 -0.08 25.52 10.09
C ILE A 6 0.02 25.61 11.62
N GLN A 7 -1.07 25.92 12.31
CA GLN A 7 -1.08 26.00 13.78
C GLN A 7 -0.80 24.64 14.43
N LYS A 8 -1.42 23.55 13.93
CA LYS A 8 -1.20 22.17 14.40
C LYS A 8 0.27 21.78 14.22
N VAL A 9 0.82 22.04 13.04
CA VAL A 9 2.21 21.72 12.69
C VAL A 9 3.18 22.54 13.54
N THR A 10 2.95 23.85 13.67
CA THR A 10 3.78 24.74 14.50
C THR A 10 3.80 24.27 15.96
N SER A 11 2.64 23.88 16.51
CA SER A 11 2.55 23.32 17.86
C SER A 11 3.32 22.01 18.01
N ALA A 12 3.23 21.13 17.01
CA ALA A 12 3.92 19.83 17.00
C ALA A 12 5.45 20.01 16.89
N LEU A 13 5.92 20.89 16.02
CA LEU A 13 7.35 21.22 15.87
C LEU A 13 7.94 21.88 17.13
N LYS A 14 7.17 22.76 17.79
CA LYS A 14 7.58 23.32 19.11
C LYS A 14 7.79 22.23 20.16
N LYS A 15 6.91 21.22 20.22
CA LYS A 15 7.10 20.06 21.11
C LYS A 15 8.36 19.26 20.79
N MET A 16 8.82 19.28 19.56
CA MET A 16 10.06 18.65 19.12
C MET A 16 11.30 19.57 19.37
N GLN A 17 11.13 20.71 20.06
CA GLN A 17 12.17 21.71 20.33
C GLN A 17 12.81 22.29 19.07
N TYR A 18 12.09 22.29 17.97
CA TYR A 18 12.54 22.91 16.73
C TYR A 18 12.43 24.43 16.83
N ASN A 19 13.56 25.12 16.70
CA ASN A 19 13.57 26.58 16.61
C ASN A 19 13.13 27.01 15.21
N PHE A 20 12.07 27.80 15.15
CA PHE A 20 11.58 28.36 13.88
C PHE A 20 12.52 29.49 13.46
N SER A 21 13.18 29.33 12.32
CA SER A 21 13.70 30.47 11.55
C SER A 21 12.53 31.04 10.72
N ASP A 22 12.54 32.34 10.44
CA ASP A 22 11.48 33.06 9.71
C ASP A 22 11.32 32.60 8.23
N HIS A 23 12.09 31.62 7.78
CA HIS A 23 12.09 31.11 6.41
C HIS A 23 11.60 29.66 6.33
N ILE A 24 10.28 29.48 6.55
CA ILE A 24 9.62 28.20 6.33
C ILE A 24 8.99 28.18 4.95
N LYS A 25 9.36 27.20 4.14
CA LYS A 25 8.68 26.94 2.86
C LYS A 25 7.79 25.73 3.01
N LEU A 26 6.49 25.91 2.79
CA LEU A 26 5.51 24.84 2.76
C LEU A 26 5.10 24.57 1.31
N ILE A 27 5.29 23.30 0.88
CA ILE A 27 4.98 22.87 -0.48
C ILE A 27 3.97 21.73 -0.37
N GLN A 28 2.79 21.91 -0.95
CA GLN A 28 1.85 20.81 -1.10
C GLN A 28 2.35 19.86 -2.16
N LEU A 29 2.56 18.59 -1.79
CA LEU A 29 2.94 17.54 -2.73
C LEU A 29 1.70 17.03 -3.45
N LYS A 30 1.85 16.77 -4.75
CA LYS A 30 0.81 16.11 -5.56
C LYS A 30 0.90 14.60 -5.33
N GLY A 31 -0.23 13.94 -5.26
CA GLY A 31 -0.33 12.49 -5.04
C GLY A 31 -0.87 12.18 -3.63
N GLY A 32 -1.48 11.03 -3.50
CA GLY A 32 -2.21 10.61 -2.31
C GLY A 32 -3.72 10.70 -2.52
N ILE A 33 -4.34 9.52 -2.64
CA ILE A 33 -5.80 9.41 -2.81
C ILE A 33 -6.50 9.50 -1.45
N THR A 34 -5.77 9.27 -0.36
CA THR A 34 -6.32 9.12 0.99
C THR A 34 -5.80 10.17 1.97
N ASN A 35 -4.69 10.84 1.65
CA ASN A 35 -4.01 11.75 2.55
C ASN A 35 -3.59 13.05 1.84
N LYS A 36 -3.58 14.15 2.58
CA LYS A 36 -2.97 15.41 2.14
C LYS A 36 -1.52 15.45 2.64
N ILE A 37 -0.59 15.62 1.73
CA ILE A 37 0.84 15.57 2.01
C ILE A 37 1.47 16.92 1.73
N CYS A 38 2.25 17.45 2.67
CA CYS A 38 3.00 18.68 2.52
C CYS A 38 4.46 18.46 2.91
N LEU A 39 5.37 19.03 2.13
CA LEU A 39 6.77 19.16 2.48
C LEU A 39 6.99 20.48 3.22
N ILE A 40 7.65 20.42 4.38
CA ILE A 40 8.20 21.60 5.03
C ILE A 40 9.70 21.60 4.83
N GLU A 41 10.20 22.70 4.29
CA GLU A 41 11.63 22.96 4.15
C GLU A 41 12.06 24.07 5.11
N PHE A 42 13.08 23.74 5.91
CA PHE A 42 13.90 24.67 6.69
C PHE A 42 15.28 24.78 6.03
N PRO A 43 16.10 25.78 6.38
CA PRO A 43 17.46 25.88 5.85
C PRO A 43 18.28 24.60 6.01
N ASP A 44 18.14 23.90 7.16
CA ASP A 44 18.98 22.75 7.52
C ASP A 44 18.22 21.41 7.54
N ASN A 45 16.90 21.41 7.35
CA ASN A 45 16.08 20.20 7.49
C ASN A 45 14.80 20.23 6.65
N LYS A 46 14.30 19.02 6.35
CA LYS A 46 13.03 18.81 5.67
C LYS A 46 12.17 17.80 6.41
N PHE A 47 10.87 18.04 6.42
CA PHE A 47 9.88 17.14 7.02
C PHE A 47 8.69 16.94 6.11
N ILE A 48 8.07 15.78 6.22
CA ILE A 48 6.77 15.52 5.62
C ILE A 48 5.69 15.70 6.68
N ILE A 49 4.66 16.46 6.33
CA ILE A 49 3.41 16.48 7.05
C ILE A 49 2.41 15.69 6.27
N ARG A 50 1.79 14.75 6.96
CA ARG A 50 0.72 13.95 6.43
C ARG A 50 -0.54 14.20 7.24
N GLU A 51 -1.58 14.70 6.60
CA GLU A 51 -2.91 14.85 7.15
C GLU A 51 -3.83 13.78 6.58
N CYS A 52 -4.48 13.00 7.46
CA CYS A 52 -5.39 11.95 7.06
C CYS A 52 -6.63 12.55 6.38
N GLY A 53 -7.04 11.98 5.26
CA GLY A 53 -8.26 12.39 4.58
C GLY A 53 -9.51 12.07 5.38
N ASN A 54 -10.57 12.82 5.16
CA ASN A 54 -11.85 12.63 5.83
C ASN A 54 -12.44 11.25 5.51
N ASN A 55 -13.08 10.63 6.50
CA ASN A 55 -13.72 9.31 6.41
C ASN A 55 -12.79 8.13 6.12
N THR A 56 -11.47 8.32 6.06
CA THR A 56 -10.54 7.21 5.78
C THR A 56 -10.48 6.21 6.94
N GLU A 57 -10.84 6.61 8.15
CA GLU A 57 -10.95 5.73 9.33
C GLU A 57 -12.00 4.63 9.19
N LYS A 58 -12.92 4.74 8.22
CA LYS A 58 -13.94 3.72 7.93
C LYS A 58 -13.36 2.45 7.29
N PHE A 59 -12.19 2.56 6.66
CA PHE A 59 -11.54 1.45 5.96
C PHE A 59 -10.05 1.31 6.25
N ILE A 60 -9.42 2.29 6.93
CA ILE A 60 -8.02 2.28 7.36
C ILE A 60 -7.94 2.27 8.88
N ASP A 61 -7.18 1.34 9.44
CA ASP A 61 -6.87 1.33 10.88
C ASP A 61 -5.65 2.24 11.17
N ARG A 62 -5.93 3.51 11.45
CA ARG A 62 -4.91 4.52 11.74
C ARG A 62 -4.09 4.22 13.01
N LYS A 63 -4.65 3.46 13.97
CA LYS A 63 -3.91 3.06 15.17
C LYS A 63 -2.85 2.02 14.84
N LEU A 64 -3.24 1.01 14.07
CA LEU A 64 -2.32 -0.03 13.59
C LEU A 64 -1.23 0.56 12.71
N GLU A 65 -1.59 1.41 11.74
CA GLU A 65 -0.64 2.11 10.88
C GLU A 65 0.45 2.82 11.69
N TYR A 66 0.08 3.71 12.62
CA TYR A 66 1.05 4.43 13.45
C TYR A 66 1.87 3.50 14.35
N LYS A 67 1.29 2.41 14.85
CA LYS A 67 2.00 1.40 15.63
C LYS A 67 3.09 0.74 14.78
N ILE A 68 2.77 0.35 13.55
CA ILE A 68 3.70 -0.27 12.61
C ILE A 68 4.82 0.70 12.24
N ILE A 69 4.50 1.92 11.77
CA ILE A 69 5.51 2.90 11.37
C ILE A 69 6.48 3.20 12.53
N LYS A 70 5.96 3.37 13.75
CA LYS A 70 6.79 3.60 14.93
C LYS A 70 7.74 2.45 15.22
N GLN A 71 7.28 1.21 15.07
CA GLN A 71 8.10 0.02 15.29
C GLN A 71 9.09 -0.21 14.13
N LEU A 72 8.82 0.30 12.94
CA LEU A 72 9.74 0.26 11.80
C LEU A 72 10.86 1.30 11.88
N ASN A 73 10.76 2.32 12.74
CA ASN A 73 11.78 3.36 12.87
C ASN A 73 13.23 2.83 13.02
N PRO A 74 13.52 1.78 13.84
CA PRO A 74 14.87 1.26 14.01
C PRO A 74 15.43 0.59 12.77
N PHE A 75 14.57 0.08 11.89
CA PHE A 75 14.99 -0.70 10.72
C PHE A 75 15.37 0.18 9.52
N GLY A 76 15.04 1.46 9.55
CA GLY A 76 15.37 2.40 8.47
C GLY A 76 14.72 2.08 7.12
N ILE A 77 13.64 1.29 7.10
CA ILE A 77 12.98 0.82 5.88
C ILE A 77 11.91 1.80 5.39
N THR A 78 11.54 2.74 6.23
CA THR A 78 10.53 3.78 5.94
C THR A 78 10.93 5.13 6.52
N ARG A 79 10.10 6.15 6.32
CA ARG A 79 10.20 7.44 7.03
C ARG A 79 10.08 7.21 8.54
N LYS A 80 10.87 7.94 9.31
CA LYS A 80 10.69 7.94 10.77
C LYS A 80 9.47 8.75 11.14
N LEU A 81 8.57 8.15 11.93
CA LEU A 81 7.50 8.88 12.60
C LEU A 81 8.13 9.72 13.72
N LEU A 82 8.10 11.04 13.56
CA LEU A 82 8.71 11.98 14.50
C LEU A 82 7.68 12.46 15.54
N GLN A 83 6.50 12.85 15.06
CA GLN A 83 5.44 13.35 15.93
C GLN A 83 4.07 12.99 15.33
N LYS A 84 3.14 12.59 16.21
CA LYS A 84 1.72 12.42 15.87
C LYS A 84 0.91 13.60 16.39
N PHE A 85 -0.10 14.02 15.63
CA PHE A 85 -1.13 14.95 16.05
C PHE A 85 -2.54 14.40 15.72
N GLU A 86 -3.60 15.12 16.06
CA GLU A 86 -4.98 14.60 16.08
C GLU A 86 -5.42 13.91 14.78
N GLN A 87 -5.08 14.48 13.62
CA GLN A 87 -5.48 13.95 12.31
C GLN A 87 -4.28 13.75 11.36
N GLY A 88 -3.09 13.48 11.91
CA GLY A 88 -1.94 13.33 11.05
C GLY A 88 -0.62 13.09 11.79
N SER A 89 0.46 13.24 11.04
CA SER A 89 1.83 13.02 11.52
C SER A 89 2.84 13.99 10.90
N ILE A 90 3.96 14.13 11.60
CA ILE A 90 5.20 14.68 11.06
C ILE A 90 6.18 13.53 10.94
N GLU A 91 6.73 13.38 9.76
CA GLU A 91 7.65 12.31 9.39
C GLU A 91 8.95 12.88 8.85
N SER A 92 10.04 12.11 8.94
CA SER A 92 11.31 12.49 8.33
C SER A 92 11.15 12.56 6.80
N PHE A 93 11.86 13.48 6.17
CA PHE A 93 11.98 13.49 4.71
C PHE A 93 12.89 12.33 4.26
N LEU A 94 12.58 11.72 3.11
CA LEU A 94 13.45 10.77 2.43
C LEU A 94 13.96 11.41 1.16
N GLU A 95 15.26 11.46 0.99
CA GLU A 95 15.88 11.87 -0.28
C GLU A 95 15.66 10.78 -1.32
N GLY A 96 15.34 11.18 -2.55
CA GLY A 96 15.05 10.29 -3.66
C GLY A 96 13.74 10.62 -4.35
N ASN A 97 13.37 9.80 -5.31
CA ASN A 97 12.14 9.93 -6.08
C ASN A 97 11.32 8.65 -6.00
N SER A 98 10.00 8.78 -6.11
CA SER A 98 9.15 7.62 -6.29
C SER A 98 9.50 6.87 -7.56
N LEU A 99 9.40 5.55 -7.53
CA LEU A 99 9.52 4.76 -8.75
C LEU A 99 8.39 5.09 -9.73
N ASN A 100 8.61 4.74 -10.97
CA ASN A 100 7.59 4.67 -12.01
C ASN A 100 7.51 3.23 -12.56
N ILE A 101 6.60 2.97 -13.47
CA ILE A 101 6.38 1.64 -14.04
C ILE A 101 7.63 1.14 -14.79
N GLU A 102 8.39 2.04 -15.43
CA GLU A 102 9.60 1.68 -16.20
C GLU A 102 10.71 1.16 -15.26
N HIS A 103 10.82 1.71 -14.06
CA HIS A 103 11.78 1.24 -13.06
C HIS A 103 11.52 -0.22 -12.63
N PHE A 104 10.28 -0.69 -12.65
CA PHE A 104 9.95 -2.09 -12.36
C PHE A 104 10.45 -3.08 -13.42
N ARG A 105 10.95 -2.59 -14.57
CA ARG A 105 11.55 -3.41 -15.63
C ARG A 105 13.07 -3.36 -15.64
N ASP A 106 13.65 -2.48 -14.85
CA ASP A 106 15.10 -2.38 -14.68
C ASP A 106 15.60 -3.49 -13.76
N SER A 107 16.49 -4.34 -14.28
CA SER A 107 17.01 -5.50 -13.54
C SER A 107 17.80 -5.12 -12.29
N TYR A 108 18.49 -3.98 -12.30
CA TYR A 108 19.21 -3.48 -11.13
C TYR A 108 18.25 -3.03 -10.05
N ILE A 109 17.22 -2.26 -10.40
CA ILE A 109 16.17 -1.82 -9.47
C ILE A 109 15.41 -3.02 -8.93
N LEU A 110 15.04 -4.00 -9.77
CA LEU A 110 14.41 -5.25 -9.33
C LEU A 110 15.28 -6.00 -8.32
N SER A 111 16.61 -5.98 -8.49
CA SER A 111 17.54 -6.63 -7.56
C SER A 111 17.52 -6.00 -6.17
N ILE A 112 17.46 -4.67 -6.10
CA ILE A 112 17.37 -3.94 -4.83
C ILE A 112 15.98 -4.13 -4.22
N LEU A 113 14.94 -4.01 -5.04
CA LEU A 113 13.55 -4.12 -4.62
C LEU A 113 13.23 -5.49 -4.03
N GLY A 114 13.65 -6.57 -4.71
CA GLY A 114 13.43 -7.93 -4.21
C GLY A 114 14.06 -8.16 -2.84
N ARG A 115 15.31 -7.73 -2.65
CA ARG A 115 15.99 -7.81 -1.35
C ARG A 115 15.30 -6.96 -0.29
N LYS A 116 14.90 -5.75 -0.64
CA LYS A 116 14.27 -4.81 0.30
C LYS A 116 12.87 -5.27 0.74
N ILE A 117 12.10 -5.91 -0.15
CA ILE A 117 10.83 -6.55 0.21
C ILE A 117 11.07 -7.77 1.09
N PHE A 118 12.11 -8.57 0.82
CA PHE A 118 12.51 -9.64 1.73
C PHE A 118 12.89 -9.12 3.11
N ASP A 119 13.64 -8.01 3.19
CA ASP A 119 13.98 -7.37 4.47
C ASP A 119 12.71 -6.96 5.23
N LEU A 120 11.76 -6.30 4.57
CA LEU A 120 10.45 -5.95 5.17
C LEU A 120 9.73 -7.18 5.68
N HIS A 121 9.60 -8.22 4.86
CA HIS A 121 8.92 -9.46 5.20
C HIS A 121 9.63 -10.26 6.31
N SER A 122 10.90 -10.00 6.55
CA SER A 122 11.69 -10.62 7.63
C SER A 122 11.55 -9.90 8.97
N ILE A 123 10.97 -8.70 8.99
CA ILE A 123 10.81 -7.93 10.22
C ILE A 123 9.68 -8.52 11.07
N ASN A 124 10.00 -8.82 12.32
CA ASN A 124 9.05 -9.29 13.32
C ASN A 124 8.78 -8.19 14.34
N ILE A 125 7.67 -7.50 14.15
CA ILE A 125 7.10 -6.51 15.06
C ILE A 125 5.69 -6.96 15.45
N LEU A 126 5.03 -6.28 16.37
CA LEU A 126 3.74 -6.64 16.94
C LEU A 126 3.79 -7.95 17.78
N GLU A 127 2.80 -8.13 18.62
CA GLU A 127 2.64 -9.32 19.43
C GLU A 127 2.21 -10.53 18.58
N HIS A 128 2.53 -11.73 19.04
CA HIS A 128 2.25 -12.95 18.27
C HIS A 128 0.77 -13.09 17.85
N HIS A 129 -0.17 -12.72 18.71
CA HIS A 129 -1.60 -12.76 18.40
C HIS A 129 -2.05 -11.76 17.35
N GLU A 130 -1.26 -10.70 17.10
CA GLU A 130 -1.53 -9.69 16.06
C GLU A 130 -0.96 -10.10 14.71
N ARG A 131 -0.19 -11.18 14.64
CA ARG A 131 0.48 -11.68 13.41
C ARG A 131 -0.41 -12.65 12.63
N GLN A 132 -1.70 -12.37 12.57
CA GLN A 132 -2.63 -13.14 11.74
C GLN A 132 -2.81 -12.46 10.38
N PRO A 133 -2.97 -13.24 9.28
CA PRO A 133 -3.15 -12.65 7.96
C PRO A 133 -4.47 -11.87 7.91
N MET A 134 -4.38 -10.60 7.50
CA MET A 134 -5.54 -9.70 7.49
C MET A 134 -6.47 -9.91 6.31
N LEU A 135 -6.01 -10.55 5.24
CA LEU A 135 -6.63 -10.55 3.92
C LEU A 135 -8.11 -10.92 3.93
N TRP A 136 -8.42 -12.14 4.38
CA TRP A 136 -9.80 -12.63 4.28
C TRP A 136 -10.75 -11.90 5.21
N ASN A 137 -10.30 -11.55 6.42
CA ASN A 137 -11.09 -10.75 7.35
C ASN A 137 -11.39 -9.35 6.76
N LYS A 138 -10.40 -8.72 6.14
CA LYS A 138 -10.59 -7.40 5.50
C LYS A 138 -11.53 -7.47 4.30
N ILE A 139 -11.39 -8.49 3.47
CA ILE A 139 -12.31 -8.75 2.35
C ILE A 139 -13.74 -8.91 2.85
N ASP A 140 -13.97 -9.71 3.90
CA ASP A 140 -15.32 -9.93 4.45
C ASP A 140 -15.94 -8.65 5.01
N ILE A 141 -15.16 -7.87 5.74
CA ILE A 141 -15.61 -6.56 6.27
C ILE A 141 -15.99 -5.63 5.12
N TRP A 142 -15.12 -5.48 4.12
CA TRP A 142 -15.37 -4.59 2.98
C TRP A 142 -16.53 -5.06 2.11
N TYR A 143 -16.65 -6.36 1.90
CA TYR A 143 -17.77 -6.94 1.18
C TYR A 143 -19.12 -6.63 1.89
N THR A 144 -19.18 -6.85 3.21
CA THR A 144 -20.37 -6.54 4.02
C THR A 144 -20.72 -5.05 3.97
N GLN A 145 -19.72 -4.17 4.04
CA GLN A 145 -19.92 -2.72 3.89
C GLN A 145 -20.46 -2.36 2.49
N CYS A 146 -19.92 -2.98 1.44
CA CYS A 146 -20.40 -2.75 0.07
C CYS A 146 -21.85 -3.18 -0.08
N ILE A 147 -22.24 -4.36 0.43
CA ILE A 147 -23.65 -4.80 0.40
C ILE A 147 -24.58 -3.78 1.04
N GLU A 148 -24.23 -3.27 2.23
CA GLU A 148 -25.08 -2.28 2.94
C GLU A 148 -25.14 -0.94 2.19
N LEU A 149 -24.01 -0.45 1.65
CA LEU A 149 -23.94 0.83 0.95
C LEU A 149 -24.64 0.84 -0.42
N TYR A 150 -24.80 -0.33 -1.02
CA TYR A 150 -25.38 -0.49 -2.36
C TYR A 150 -26.70 -1.28 -2.36
N LYS A 151 -27.32 -1.53 -1.19
CA LYS A 151 -28.53 -2.34 -1.05
C LYS A 151 -29.70 -1.88 -1.93
N ASP A 152 -29.81 -0.58 -2.19
CA ASP A 152 -30.85 0.02 -3.02
C ASP A 152 -30.38 0.35 -4.46
N ASP A 153 -29.15 -0.04 -4.82
CA ASP A 153 -28.56 0.19 -6.14
C ASP A 153 -28.77 -1.03 -7.04
N SER A 154 -29.78 -0.96 -7.90
CA SER A 154 -30.16 -2.05 -8.79
C SER A 154 -29.10 -2.42 -9.84
N ILE A 155 -28.10 -1.56 -10.09
CA ILE A 155 -27.03 -1.77 -11.06
C ILE A 155 -25.83 -2.42 -10.37
N ASN A 156 -25.38 -1.86 -9.26
CA ASN A 156 -24.12 -2.28 -8.62
C ASN A 156 -24.31 -3.45 -7.64
N LEU A 157 -25.44 -3.57 -6.94
CA LEU A 157 -25.68 -4.67 -6.01
C LEU A 157 -25.55 -6.06 -6.65
N PRO A 158 -26.08 -6.35 -7.85
CA PRO A 158 -25.86 -7.65 -8.50
C PRO A 158 -24.39 -7.94 -8.79
N ILE A 159 -23.59 -6.92 -9.12
CA ILE A 159 -22.16 -7.07 -9.36
C ILE A 159 -21.43 -7.39 -8.04
N ILE A 160 -21.78 -6.68 -6.96
CA ILE A 160 -21.21 -6.93 -5.62
C ILE A 160 -21.56 -8.34 -5.14
N ASN A 161 -22.78 -8.82 -5.35
CA ASN A 161 -23.17 -10.20 -5.05
C ASN A 161 -22.33 -11.22 -5.83
N LYS A 162 -22.03 -10.94 -7.11
CA LYS A 162 -21.12 -11.77 -7.91
C LYS A 162 -19.69 -11.79 -7.33
N ILE A 163 -19.21 -10.65 -6.82
CA ILE A 163 -17.92 -10.60 -6.10
C ILE A 163 -17.94 -11.54 -4.89
N GLY A 164 -19.04 -11.56 -4.12
CA GLY A 164 -19.21 -12.46 -2.99
C GLY A 164 -19.06 -13.94 -3.36
N ASN A 165 -19.64 -14.37 -4.50
CA ASN A 165 -19.48 -15.72 -5.01
C ASN A 165 -18.01 -16.03 -5.38
N MET A 166 -17.34 -15.08 -6.07
CA MET A 166 -15.92 -15.22 -6.42
C MET A 166 -15.02 -15.33 -5.17
N ILE A 167 -15.33 -14.55 -4.12
CA ILE A 167 -14.62 -14.63 -2.83
C ILE A 167 -14.80 -16.02 -2.22
N ALA A 168 -16.03 -16.53 -2.19
CA ALA A 168 -16.30 -17.86 -1.63
C ALA A 168 -15.53 -18.97 -2.38
N GLU A 169 -15.50 -18.91 -3.71
CA GLU A 169 -14.73 -19.85 -4.55
C GLU A 169 -13.22 -19.80 -4.24
N LYS A 170 -12.64 -18.59 -4.12
CA LYS A 170 -11.21 -18.44 -3.84
C LYS A 170 -10.84 -18.88 -2.42
N LYS A 171 -11.74 -18.78 -1.46
CA LYS A 171 -11.50 -19.26 -0.08
C LYS A 171 -11.42 -20.80 0.03
N ILE A 172 -12.02 -21.53 -0.89
CA ILE A 172 -11.98 -23.00 -0.87
C ILE A 172 -10.57 -23.51 -1.19
N ILE A 173 -9.86 -22.82 -2.07
CA ILE A 173 -8.51 -23.20 -2.48
C ILE A 173 -7.52 -22.67 -1.43
N GLN A 174 -6.85 -23.58 -0.74
CA GLN A 174 -5.80 -23.21 0.21
C GLN A 174 -4.44 -23.30 -0.47
N VAL A 175 -3.70 -22.18 -0.45
CA VAL A 175 -2.31 -22.13 -0.90
C VAL A 175 -1.45 -21.79 0.32
N GLU A 176 -0.41 -22.59 0.55
CA GLU A 176 0.57 -22.28 1.57
C GLU A 176 1.33 -21.00 1.20
N SER A 177 1.27 -20.01 2.08
CA SER A 177 1.99 -18.76 1.95
C SER A 177 2.43 -18.28 3.33
N LEU A 178 3.67 -17.84 3.43
CA LEU A 178 4.19 -17.30 4.69
C LEU A 178 3.43 -16.03 5.09
N VAL A 179 3.05 -15.97 6.37
CA VAL A 179 2.49 -14.76 6.95
C VAL A 179 3.63 -13.86 7.42
N VAL A 180 3.69 -12.68 6.86
CA VAL A 180 4.79 -11.72 7.04
C VAL A 180 4.23 -10.32 7.31
N LEU A 181 5.07 -9.42 7.81
CA LEU A 181 4.72 -8.01 7.81
C LEU A 181 4.69 -7.51 6.37
N SER A 182 3.49 -7.25 5.86
CA SER A 182 3.24 -6.85 4.48
C SER A 182 2.91 -5.36 4.39
N HIS A 183 3.30 -4.74 3.29
CA HIS A 183 2.90 -3.38 2.96
C HIS A 183 1.45 -3.33 2.48
N ASN A 184 1.04 -4.31 1.69
CA ASN A 184 -0.26 -4.48 1.05
C ASN A 184 -0.63 -3.42 0.00
N ASP A 185 0.25 -2.44 -0.27
CA ASP A 185 0.08 -1.40 -1.29
C ASP A 185 1.44 -0.96 -1.87
N LEU A 186 2.23 -1.92 -2.38
CA LEU A 186 3.53 -1.68 -3.01
C LEU A 186 3.38 -1.12 -4.43
N SER A 187 2.73 0.03 -4.54
CA SER A 187 2.67 0.78 -5.80
C SER A 187 4.00 1.51 -6.07
N PRO A 188 4.33 1.84 -7.34
CA PRO A 188 5.53 2.61 -7.66
C PRO A 188 5.62 3.93 -6.89
N ALA A 189 4.48 4.59 -6.64
CA ALA A 189 4.40 5.84 -5.90
C ALA A 189 4.83 5.70 -4.43
N ASN A 190 4.67 4.49 -3.86
CA ASN A 190 4.98 4.19 -2.46
C ASN A 190 6.41 3.67 -2.25
N ILE A 191 7.23 3.66 -3.29
CA ILE A 191 8.61 3.16 -3.27
C ILE A 191 9.56 4.30 -3.63
N ILE A 192 10.34 4.77 -2.66
CA ILE A 192 11.32 5.85 -2.83
C ILE A 192 12.69 5.25 -3.13
N TYR A 193 13.30 5.65 -4.24
CA TYR A 193 14.61 5.24 -4.69
C TYR A 193 15.57 6.43 -4.73
N ASN A 194 16.77 6.27 -4.18
CA ASN A 194 17.79 7.31 -4.07
C ASN A 194 19.13 6.93 -4.73
N ASN A 195 19.11 6.19 -5.84
CA ASN A 195 20.25 5.66 -6.60
C ASN A 195 21.04 4.52 -5.93
N SER A 196 20.79 4.18 -4.68
CA SER A 196 21.51 3.10 -3.98
C SER A 196 20.63 2.26 -3.07
N ASP A 197 19.53 2.82 -2.59
CA ASP A 197 18.64 2.17 -1.62
C ASP A 197 17.18 2.46 -1.95
N ILE A 198 16.32 1.56 -1.49
CA ILE A 198 14.87 1.68 -1.58
C ILE A 198 14.29 1.77 -0.18
N LYS A 199 13.31 2.68 -0.02
CA LYS A 199 12.49 2.79 1.17
C LYS A 199 11.02 2.83 0.79
N PHE A 200 10.17 2.31 1.66
CA PHE A 200 8.74 2.28 1.47
C PHE A 200 8.05 3.41 2.24
N ILE A 201 6.96 3.92 1.71
CA ILE A 201 6.13 4.95 2.34
C ILE A 201 4.67 4.53 2.27
N ASP A 202 3.82 5.19 3.05
CA ASP A 202 2.37 4.99 3.05
C ASP A 202 1.92 3.61 3.51
N PHE A 203 2.22 3.29 4.77
CA PHE A 203 1.90 2.01 5.42
C PHE A 203 0.43 1.90 5.88
N GLU A 204 -0.50 2.64 5.29
CA GLU A 204 -1.89 2.71 5.76
C GLU A 204 -2.67 1.40 5.60
N TYR A 205 -2.26 0.53 4.67
CA TYR A 205 -2.81 -0.83 4.49
C TYR A 205 -1.92 -1.91 5.11
N SER A 206 -0.81 -1.53 5.75
CA SER A 206 0.14 -2.49 6.28
C SER A 206 -0.43 -3.26 7.46
N ALA A 207 -0.20 -4.56 7.44
CA ALA A 207 -0.54 -5.52 8.48
C ALA A 207 0.23 -6.82 8.24
N TYR A 208 0.15 -7.78 9.16
CA TYR A 208 0.55 -9.13 8.82
C TYR A 208 -0.39 -9.70 7.76
N ASN A 209 0.19 -10.31 6.72
CA ASN A 209 -0.57 -10.88 5.62
C ASN A 209 0.27 -11.95 4.90
N TYR A 210 -0.32 -12.63 3.94
CA TYR A 210 0.38 -13.57 3.08
C TYR A 210 1.39 -12.83 2.18
N ARG A 211 2.66 -13.26 2.19
CA ARG A 211 3.69 -12.69 1.31
C ARG A 211 3.30 -12.75 -0.17
N GLY A 212 2.59 -13.84 -0.54
CA GLY A 212 2.09 -14.03 -1.89
C GLY A 212 1.11 -12.93 -2.31
N PHE A 213 0.26 -12.47 -1.40
CA PHE A 213 -0.65 -11.35 -1.66
C PHE A 213 0.12 -10.03 -1.87
N ASP A 214 1.08 -9.71 -0.99
CA ASP A 214 1.83 -8.45 -1.06
C ASP A 214 2.61 -8.33 -2.39
N ILE A 215 3.28 -9.42 -2.80
CA ILE A 215 4.03 -9.46 -4.06
C ILE A 215 3.07 -9.49 -5.27
N ALA A 216 1.97 -10.25 -5.22
CA ALA A 216 0.97 -10.27 -6.28
C ALA A 216 0.36 -8.89 -6.50
N ASN A 217 0.04 -8.18 -5.41
CA ASN A 217 -0.44 -6.81 -5.48
C ASN A 217 0.57 -5.87 -6.15
N MET A 218 1.85 -5.94 -5.75
CA MET A 218 2.91 -5.17 -6.41
C MET A 218 2.94 -5.44 -7.92
N PHE A 219 2.82 -6.69 -8.36
CA PHE A 219 2.80 -7.00 -9.80
C PHE A 219 1.58 -6.42 -10.51
N CYS A 220 0.41 -6.40 -9.85
CA CYS A 220 -0.76 -5.73 -10.40
C CYS A 220 -0.55 -4.22 -10.59
N GLU A 221 0.29 -3.58 -9.75
CA GLU A 221 0.58 -2.15 -9.84
C GLU A 221 1.50 -1.77 -11.02
N TYR A 222 2.10 -2.73 -11.73
CA TYR A 222 2.75 -2.51 -13.03
C TYR A 222 1.80 -1.93 -14.08
N THR A 223 0.49 -2.14 -13.92
CA THR A 223 -0.53 -1.73 -14.87
C THR A 223 -1.03 -0.30 -14.67
N GLY A 224 -0.63 0.33 -13.55
CA GLY A 224 -1.05 1.65 -13.14
C GLY A 224 -2.55 1.79 -12.90
N TYR A 225 -3.01 2.96 -12.52
CA TYR A 225 -4.43 3.25 -12.26
C TYR A 225 -5.34 3.07 -13.48
N ASN A 226 -4.78 3.08 -14.68
CA ASN A 226 -5.53 2.83 -15.91
C ASN A 226 -5.76 1.35 -16.19
N CYS A 227 -5.16 0.45 -15.40
CA CYS A 227 -5.27 -0.99 -15.54
C CYS A 227 -4.90 -1.47 -16.96
N TYR A 228 -3.72 -1.09 -17.45
CA TYR A 228 -3.19 -1.59 -18.71
C TYR A 228 -2.61 -3.00 -18.51
N TRP A 229 -3.45 -4.03 -18.50
CA TRP A 229 -3.09 -5.42 -18.17
C TRP A 229 -1.98 -6.00 -19.05
N SER A 230 -1.78 -5.47 -20.24
CA SER A 230 -0.63 -5.81 -21.10
C SER A 230 0.74 -5.45 -20.49
N LEU A 231 0.74 -4.63 -19.44
CA LEU A 231 1.95 -4.25 -18.71
C LEU A 231 2.24 -5.14 -17.49
N LEU A 232 1.43 -6.17 -17.23
CA LEU A 232 1.77 -7.15 -16.19
C LEU A 232 3.17 -7.73 -16.44
N PRO A 233 3.93 -8.05 -15.38
CA PRO A 233 5.26 -8.61 -15.55
C PRO A 233 5.21 -9.95 -16.25
N THR A 234 6.11 -10.15 -17.22
CA THR A 234 6.33 -11.41 -17.88
C THR A 234 6.84 -12.45 -16.90
N GLU A 235 6.74 -13.74 -17.25
CA GLU A 235 7.30 -14.83 -16.43
C GLU A 235 8.80 -14.62 -16.15
N GLN A 236 9.55 -14.13 -17.15
CA GLN A 236 10.98 -13.85 -17.00
C GLN A 236 11.25 -12.75 -15.97
N GLU A 237 10.50 -11.65 -16.02
CA GLU A 237 10.61 -10.55 -15.05
C GLU A 237 10.24 -11.01 -13.65
N ARG A 238 9.17 -11.80 -13.48
CA ARG A 238 8.78 -12.37 -12.20
C ARG A 238 9.85 -13.30 -11.64
N LYS A 239 10.36 -14.22 -12.45
CA LYS A 239 11.44 -15.14 -12.02
C LYS A 239 12.73 -14.42 -11.66
N LEU A 240 13.05 -13.33 -12.38
CA LEU A 240 14.19 -12.49 -12.03
C LEU A 240 13.99 -11.84 -10.64
N PHE A 241 12.82 -11.26 -10.39
CA PHE A 241 12.48 -10.71 -9.07
C PHE A 241 12.58 -11.78 -7.97
N TYR A 242 12.05 -12.99 -8.20
CA TYR A 242 12.08 -14.07 -7.21
C TYR A 242 13.50 -14.52 -6.85
N LYS A 243 14.43 -14.53 -7.81
CA LYS A 243 15.86 -14.81 -7.53
C LYS A 243 16.42 -13.85 -6.48
N PHE A 244 16.11 -12.58 -6.61
CA PHE A 244 16.58 -11.57 -5.66
C PHE A 244 15.83 -11.64 -4.33
N TYR A 245 14.52 -11.82 -4.35
CA TYR A 245 13.70 -11.96 -3.16
C TYR A 245 14.10 -13.19 -2.33
N LEU A 246 14.26 -14.35 -2.97
CA LEU A 246 14.67 -15.60 -2.31
C LEU A 246 16.18 -15.67 -2.03
N ASN A 247 16.96 -14.75 -2.57
CA ASN A 247 18.43 -14.83 -2.63
C ASN A 247 18.88 -16.22 -3.09
N SER A 248 18.30 -16.74 -4.17
CA SER A 248 18.49 -18.13 -4.64
C SER A 248 18.29 -18.25 -6.14
N ASN A 249 19.09 -19.15 -6.76
CA ASN A 249 18.92 -19.58 -8.14
C ASN A 249 18.25 -20.96 -8.23
N ASP A 250 17.71 -21.50 -7.15
CA ASP A 250 17.01 -22.79 -7.14
C ASP A 250 15.67 -22.65 -7.89
N GLU A 251 15.62 -23.26 -9.08
CA GLU A 251 14.45 -23.19 -9.97
C GLU A 251 13.18 -23.78 -9.31
N ASN A 252 13.30 -24.79 -8.45
CA ASN A 252 12.14 -25.35 -7.75
C ASN A 252 11.55 -24.34 -6.76
N ARG A 253 12.40 -23.65 -5.99
CA ARG A 253 11.96 -22.59 -5.06
C ARG A 253 11.33 -21.42 -5.81
N ILE A 254 11.91 -21.03 -6.96
CA ILE A 254 11.43 -19.95 -7.81
C ILE A 254 10.07 -20.31 -8.39
N ASN A 255 9.92 -21.52 -8.96
CA ASN A 255 8.66 -21.96 -9.56
C ASN A 255 7.55 -22.16 -8.51
N ASN A 256 7.89 -22.61 -7.30
CA ASN A 256 6.92 -22.70 -6.21
C ASN A 256 6.42 -21.31 -5.77
N LEU A 257 7.33 -20.34 -5.66
CA LEU A 257 6.94 -18.97 -5.34
C LEU A 257 6.10 -18.35 -6.47
N ASP A 258 6.40 -18.61 -7.74
CA ASP A 258 5.59 -18.14 -8.86
C ASP A 258 4.15 -18.67 -8.78
N LYS A 259 3.97 -19.97 -8.52
CA LYS A 259 2.64 -20.58 -8.31
C LYS A 259 1.91 -19.95 -7.13
N GLU A 260 2.61 -19.76 -6.00
CA GLU A 260 2.06 -19.09 -4.83
C GLU A 260 1.53 -17.69 -5.18
N ILE A 261 2.34 -16.88 -5.85
CA ILE A 261 1.98 -15.49 -6.16
C ILE A 261 0.88 -15.40 -7.21
N LEU A 262 0.92 -16.23 -8.26
CA LEU A 262 -0.11 -16.26 -9.29
C LEU A 262 -1.51 -16.58 -8.72
N TYR A 263 -1.58 -17.38 -7.66
CA TYR A 263 -2.84 -17.62 -6.94
C TYR A 263 -3.42 -16.33 -6.33
N PHE A 264 -2.57 -15.42 -5.83
CA PHE A 264 -3.04 -14.19 -5.18
C PHE A 264 -3.38 -13.05 -6.16
N ILE A 265 -2.99 -13.11 -7.42
CA ILE A 265 -3.32 -12.05 -8.41
C ILE A 265 -4.85 -11.82 -8.50
N PRO A 266 -5.71 -12.81 -8.75
CA PRO A 266 -7.15 -12.60 -8.79
C PRO A 266 -7.72 -12.14 -7.43
N ILE A 267 -7.10 -12.53 -6.32
CA ILE A 267 -7.52 -12.08 -4.99
C ILE A 267 -7.17 -10.60 -4.78
N SER A 268 -6.03 -10.13 -5.29
CA SER A 268 -5.71 -8.70 -5.32
C SER A 268 -6.75 -7.91 -6.14
N HIS A 269 -7.20 -8.44 -7.27
CA HIS A 269 -8.26 -7.79 -8.04
C HIS A 269 -9.58 -7.70 -7.28
N LEU A 270 -10.00 -8.75 -6.56
CA LEU A 270 -11.19 -8.72 -5.71
C LEU A 270 -11.05 -7.71 -4.57
N PHE A 271 -9.91 -7.70 -3.89
CA PHE A 271 -9.62 -6.78 -2.79
C PHE A 271 -9.75 -5.31 -3.21
N TRP A 272 -9.07 -4.93 -4.28
CA TRP A 272 -9.10 -3.55 -4.77
C TRP A 272 -10.40 -3.16 -5.49
N SER A 273 -11.17 -4.13 -5.98
CA SER A 273 -12.53 -3.87 -6.47
C SER A 273 -13.46 -3.46 -5.33
N LEU A 274 -13.42 -4.18 -4.19
CA LEU A 274 -14.20 -3.81 -3.01
C LEU A 274 -13.77 -2.43 -2.48
N TRP A 275 -12.47 -2.17 -2.40
CA TRP A 275 -11.94 -0.85 -2.05
C TRP A 275 -12.52 0.25 -2.95
N ALA A 276 -12.55 0.02 -4.25
CA ALA A 276 -13.08 1.00 -5.19
C ALA A 276 -14.58 1.27 -5.00
N TYR A 277 -15.37 0.24 -4.69
CA TYR A 277 -16.79 0.42 -4.34
C TYR A 277 -16.94 1.28 -3.08
N LEU A 278 -16.11 1.06 -2.06
CA LEU A 278 -16.13 1.89 -0.85
C LEU A 278 -15.69 3.32 -1.15
N GLN A 279 -14.63 3.51 -1.91
CA GLN A 279 -14.14 4.84 -2.30
C GLN A 279 -15.19 5.63 -3.10
N ASN A 280 -15.94 4.97 -3.97
CA ASN A 280 -17.00 5.61 -4.73
C ASN A 280 -18.10 6.23 -3.83
N LYS A 281 -18.26 5.73 -2.61
CA LYS A 281 -19.22 6.28 -1.63
C LYS A 281 -18.60 7.28 -0.64
N TYR A 282 -17.32 7.15 -0.34
CA TYR A 282 -16.68 7.91 0.74
C TYR A 282 -15.71 8.99 0.26
N SER A 283 -15.11 8.82 -0.92
CA SER A 283 -14.12 9.75 -1.45
C SER A 283 -14.76 10.97 -2.10
N ASN A 284 -14.14 12.13 -1.89
CA ASN A 284 -14.46 13.38 -2.61
C ASN A 284 -13.51 13.63 -3.79
N ILE A 285 -12.65 12.68 -4.12
CA ILE A 285 -11.70 12.79 -5.22
C ILE A 285 -12.40 12.46 -6.52
N ASP A 286 -12.20 13.29 -7.53
CA ASP A 286 -12.72 13.07 -8.88
C ASP A 286 -11.92 11.97 -9.58
N TYR A 287 -12.34 10.73 -9.33
CA TYR A 287 -11.81 9.52 -9.94
C TYR A 287 -12.93 8.52 -10.19
N ASN A 288 -12.89 7.85 -11.34
CA ASN A 288 -13.92 6.88 -11.70
C ASN A 288 -13.66 5.51 -11.04
N TYR A 289 -13.97 5.43 -9.73
CA TYR A 289 -13.78 4.22 -8.93
C TYR A 289 -14.57 3.02 -9.45
N LEU A 290 -15.79 3.22 -9.98
CA LEU A 290 -16.61 2.12 -10.52
C LEU A 290 -16.00 1.55 -11.81
N LEU A 291 -15.41 2.38 -12.66
CA LEU A 291 -14.69 1.91 -13.84
C LEU A 291 -13.44 1.13 -13.45
N TYR A 292 -12.70 1.60 -12.44
CA TYR A 292 -11.55 0.87 -11.90
C TYR A 292 -11.96 -0.49 -11.34
N ALA A 293 -13.03 -0.56 -10.52
CA ALA A 293 -13.57 -1.81 -10.00
C ALA A 293 -13.92 -2.79 -11.14
N LYS A 294 -14.61 -2.30 -12.16
CA LYS A 294 -14.98 -3.11 -13.32
C LYS A 294 -13.76 -3.71 -14.02
N LYS A 295 -12.75 -2.88 -14.32
CA LYS A 295 -11.50 -3.33 -14.96
C LYS A 295 -10.77 -4.40 -14.13
N ARG A 296 -10.69 -4.21 -12.80
CA ARG A 296 -10.10 -5.22 -11.89
C ARG A 296 -10.89 -6.53 -11.93
N LEU A 297 -12.22 -6.48 -11.96
CA LEU A 297 -13.06 -7.68 -11.97
C LEU A 297 -12.99 -8.47 -13.30
N GLU A 298 -12.72 -7.82 -14.42
CA GLU A 298 -12.51 -8.47 -15.72
C GLU A 298 -11.33 -9.45 -15.70
N GLU A 299 -10.34 -9.23 -14.81
CA GLU A 299 -9.17 -10.09 -14.64
C GLU A 299 -9.37 -11.22 -13.62
N VAL A 300 -10.47 -11.22 -12.86
CA VAL A 300 -10.82 -12.31 -11.97
C VAL A 300 -11.38 -13.46 -12.80
N LYS A 301 -10.49 -14.25 -13.41
CA LYS A 301 -10.92 -15.45 -14.13
C LYS A 301 -11.38 -16.50 -13.13
N LEU A 302 -12.53 -17.08 -13.42
CA LEU A 302 -12.98 -18.30 -12.76
C LEU A 302 -11.98 -19.39 -13.14
N VAL A 303 -11.36 -20.02 -12.16
CA VAL A 303 -10.48 -21.18 -12.36
C VAL A 303 -11.34 -22.41 -12.49
#